data_7aa618c77e5d83c4c9bf4e406f4a5eef
#
_entry.id   7aa618c77e5d83c4c9bf4e406f4a5eef
#
_cell.length_a   1.000
_cell.length_b   1.000
_cell.length_c   1.000
_cell.angle_alpha   90.00
_cell.angle_beta   90.00
_cell.angle_gamma   90.00
#
_symmetry.space_group_name_H-M   'P 1'
#
loop_
_entity.id
_entity.type
_entity.pdbx_description
1 polymer ?
#
loop_
_entity_poly.entity_id
_entity_poly.type
_entity_poly.pdbx_seq_one_letter_code
_entity_poly.pdbx_strand_id
1 'polypeptide(L)'
;MIKEAVECIDLGTEYCPCKLAEQGQCLICSQCQGECFCDCLNWKGVCVYQELYNNGNKAKEGRKTYDCTVTEVTNYDDKVIMINFKAPHKLVLDLVKPGSYIFIRTDENNYFDIPISIMNSDIDNDILTVAVEMRGVKTNRLLNTKENENIVIRGPYWNGVFGLKNIKAQNNKKVLVLARGIGLAPMMPVIRRLISKGNKVTAALDIEPFSENFADKFLQEYDLDIKEKVLIEKGKLTEYAKVIIRDSLNDGADYIHIAGADILTYDVIDYLKEIGRDDVTLSCCNNFKMCCGEGICGACTARFSGHKVKRFCKE
;
A
#
# COMPACT_ATOMS: atom_id res chain seq x y z
N MET A 1 9.41 19.69 -24.16
CA MET A 1 8.55 19.23 -23.03
C MET A 1 9.06 17.84 -22.63
N ILE A 2 9.70 17.72 -21.47
CA ILE A 2 10.12 16.40 -20.96
C ILE A 2 8.83 15.69 -20.56
N LYS A 3 8.47 14.60 -21.26
CA LYS A 3 7.35 13.75 -20.83
C LYS A 3 7.70 13.17 -19.47
N GLU A 4 6.89 13.42 -18.48
CA GLU A 4 7.01 12.77 -17.16
C GLU A 4 6.79 11.27 -17.37
N ALA A 5 7.75 10.45 -16.96
CA ALA A 5 7.66 9.00 -17.12
C ALA A 5 6.54 8.48 -16.23
N VAL A 6 5.43 8.09 -16.83
CA VAL A 6 4.33 7.42 -16.12
C VAL A 6 4.77 5.99 -15.81
N GLU A 7 4.56 5.53 -14.59
CA GLU A 7 4.85 4.16 -14.17
C GLU A 7 3.55 3.38 -13.96
N CYS A 8 3.57 2.12 -14.38
CA CYS A 8 2.50 1.19 -14.08
C CYS A 8 3.04 0.07 -13.19
N ILE A 9 2.35 -0.18 -12.09
CA ILE A 9 2.75 -1.20 -11.11
C ILE A 9 2.78 -2.62 -11.70
N ASP A 10 1.96 -2.88 -12.71
CA ASP A 10 1.87 -4.19 -13.36
C ASP A 10 2.86 -4.38 -14.52
N LEU A 11 3.58 -3.33 -14.93
CA LEU A 11 4.51 -3.42 -16.05
C LEU A 11 5.61 -4.45 -15.77
N GLY A 12 5.72 -5.44 -16.64
CA GLY A 12 6.70 -6.53 -16.53
C GLY A 12 6.27 -7.64 -15.56
N THR A 13 5.04 -7.64 -15.09
CA THR A 13 4.46 -8.72 -14.27
C THR A 13 3.60 -9.67 -15.13
N GLU A 14 3.16 -10.76 -14.55
CA GLU A 14 2.22 -11.71 -15.18
C GLU A 14 0.84 -11.08 -15.49
N TYR A 15 0.53 -9.90 -14.92
CA TYR A 15 -0.73 -9.17 -15.13
C TYR A 15 -0.65 -8.13 -16.26
N CYS A 16 0.47 -8.07 -16.98
CA CYS A 16 0.67 -7.20 -18.15
C CYS A 16 0.90 -8.06 -19.39
N PRO A 17 0.14 -7.75 -20.51
CA PRO A 17 -0.84 -6.69 -20.74
C PRO A 17 -2.19 -6.92 -20.04
N CYS A 18 -2.77 -5.84 -19.55
CA CYS A 18 -4.05 -5.86 -18.83
C CYS A 18 -5.20 -5.33 -19.70
N LYS A 19 -6.41 -5.30 -19.15
CA LYS A 19 -7.62 -4.78 -19.84
C LYS A 19 -7.48 -3.35 -20.35
N LEU A 20 -6.65 -2.51 -19.72
CA LEU A 20 -6.38 -1.17 -20.25
C LEU A 20 -5.63 -1.22 -21.58
N ALA A 21 -4.68 -2.15 -21.74
CA ALA A 21 -3.96 -2.31 -23.01
C ALA A 21 -4.92 -2.83 -24.11
N GLU A 22 -5.77 -3.80 -23.80
CA GLU A 22 -6.77 -4.35 -24.70
C GLU A 22 -7.79 -3.29 -25.17
N GLN A 23 -8.11 -2.31 -24.32
CA GLN A 23 -9.07 -1.24 -24.60
C GLN A 23 -8.44 0.02 -25.20
N GLY A 24 -7.17 0.00 -25.57
CA GLY A 24 -6.48 1.19 -26.09
C GLY A 24 -6.21 2.28 -25.05
N GLN A 25 -6.14 1.91 -23.77
CA GLN A 25 -5.96 2.84 -22.64
C GLN A 25 -4.72 2.50 -21.78
N CYS A 26 -3.72 1.84 -22.36
CA CYS A 26 -2.49 1.53 -21.64
C CYS A 26 -1.82 2.81 -21.11
N LEU A 27 -1.36 2.79 -19.87
CA LEU A 27 -0.73 3.97 -19.27
C LEU A 27 0.70 4.19 -19.76
N ILE A 28 1.35 3.14 -20.30
CA ILE A 28 2.78 3.12 -20.62
C ILE A 28 3.03 3.06 -22.13
N CYS A 29 2.28 2.24 -22.87
CA CYS A 29 2.57 1.93 -24.25
C CYS A 29 1.75 2.80 -25.19
N SER A 30 2.40 3.69 -25.95
CA SER A 30 1.77 4.56 -26.94
C SER A 30 1.05 3.77 -28.03
N GLN A 31 1.62 2.66 -28.50
CA GLN A 31 0.93 1.81 -29.49
C GLN A 31 -0.34 1.16 -28.94
N CYS A 32 -0.35 0.75 -27.65
CA CYS A 32 -1.57 0.31 -26.99
C CYS A 32 -2.52 1.47 -26.61
N GLN A 33 -2.19 2.71 -26.96
CA GLN A 33 -3.05 3.89 -26.91
C GLN A 33 -3.57 4.30 -28.29
N GLY A 34 -3.21 3.55 -29.33
CA GLY A 34 -3.60 3.83 -30.71
C GLY A 34 -2.68 4.77 -31.46
N GLU A 35 -1.52 5.12 -30.91
CA GLU A 35 -0.51 5.92 -31.58
C GLU A 35 0.25 5.09 -32.61
N CYS A 36 0.69 5.72 -33.68
CA CYS A 36 1.42 5.05 -34.78
C CYS A 36 2.94 4.96 -34.55
N PHE A 37 3.43 5.40 -33.42
CA PHE A 37 4.84 5.38 -33.04
C PHE A 37 5.06 4.75 -31.67
N CYS A 38 6.30 4.33 -31.39
CA CYS A 38 6.70 3.75 -30.14
C CYS A 38 7.60 4.71 -29.37
N ASP A 39 7.23 5.11 -28.14
CA ASP A 39 8.04 5.91 -27.23
C ASP A 39 8.18 5.24 -25.86
N CYS A 40 8.85 4.10 -25.81
CA CYS A 40 9.04 3.32 -24.58
C CYS A 40 10.00 4.01 -23.60
N LEU A 41 9.51 4.97 -22.82
CA LEU A 41 10.29 5.63 -21.77
C LEU A 41 10.55 4.72 -20.54
N ASN A 42 9.72 3.70 -20.35
CA ASN A 42 9.75 2.80 -19.17
C ASN A 42 10.03 1.35 -19.54
N TRP A 43 10.98 1.12 -20.43
CA TRP A 43 11.37 -0.23 -20.82
C TRP A 43 11.88 -1.06 -19.62
N LYS A 44 11.21 -2.17 -19.33
CA LYS A 44 11.62 -3.15 -18.31
C LYS A 44 11.93 -4.54 -18.90
N GLY A 45 12.44 -4.56 -20.12
CA GLY A 45 12.76 -5.80 -20.82
C GLY A 45 11.57 -6.50 -21.48
N VAL A 46 10.35 -5.93 -21.38
CA VAL A 46 9.12 -6.51 -21.94
C VAL A 46 8.39 -5.46 -22.77
N CYS A 47 8.03 -5.81 -24.00
CA CYS A 47 7.21 -4.98 -24.87
C CYS A 47 5.73 -5.28 -24.66
N VAL A 48 4.98 -4.34 -24.08
CA VAL A 48 3.54 -4.51 -23.81
C VAL A 48 2.74 -4.77 -25.10
N TYR A 49 3.07 -4.07 -26.19
CA TYR A 49 2.40 -4.25 -27.47
C TYR A 49 2.65 -5.65 -28.05
N GLN A 50 3.91 -6.11 -28.03
CA GLN A 50 4.25 -7.44 -28.53
C GLN A 50 3.57 -8.54 -27.73
N GLU A 51 3.54 -8.42 -26.39
CA GLU A 51 2.85 -9.36 -25.53
C GLU A 51 1.34 -9.37 -25.78
N LEU A 52 0.74 -8.18 -25.99
CA LEU A 52 -0.68 -8.07 -26.34
C LEU A 52 -0.98 -8.74 -27.69
N TYR A 53 -0.15 -8.48 -28.69
CA TYR A 53 -0.26 -9.09 -30.02
C TYR A 53 -0.15 -10.61 -29.96
N ASN A 54 0.86 -11.12 -29.27
CA ASN A 54 1.10 -12.56 -29.09
C ASN A 54 -0.05 -13.24 -28.33
N ASN A 55 -0.75 -12.49 -27.47
CA ASN A 55 -1.93 -12.99 -26.75
C ASN A 55 -3.25 -12.77 -27.53
N GLY A 56 -3.17 -12.62 -28.87
CA GLY A 56 -4.34 -12.44 -29.73
C GLY A 56 -5.09 -11.12 -29.53
N ASN A 57 -4.37 -10.05 -29.20
CA ASN A 57 -4.90 -8.73 -28.86
C ASN A 57 -5.86 -8.71 -27.66
N LYS A 58 -5.65 -9.64 -26.72
CA LYS A 58 -6.42 -9.76 -25.48
C LYS A 58 -5.53 -9.56 -24.28
N ALA A 59 -6.11 -9.06 -23.20
CA ALA A 59 -5.45 -9.02 -21.90
C ALA A 59 -5.13 -10.45 -21.43
N LYS A 60 -4.04 -10.56 -20.65
CA LYS A 60 -3.78 -11.76 -19.85
C LYS A 60 -4.85 -11.95 -18.79
N GLU A 61 -4.93 -13.16 -18.21
CA GLU A 61 -5.78 -13.39 -17.05
C GLU A 61 -5.49 -12.34 -15.96
N GLY A 62 -6.55 -11.78 -15.41
CA GLY A 62 -6.44 -10.88 -14.27
C GLY A 62 -6.06 -11.63 -12.99
N ARG A 63 -6.14 -10.92 -11.89
CA ARG A 63 -5.85 -11.50 -10.58
C ARG A 63 -6.89 -12.55 -10.18
N LYS A 64 -6.40 -13.67 -9.68
CA LYS A 64 -7.23 -14.80 -9.28
C LYS A 64 -7.93 -14.54 -7.96
N THR A 65 -9.02 -15.26 -7.76
CA THR A 65 -9.73 -15.37 -6.51
C THR A 65 -9.33 -16.67 -5.83
N TYR A 66 -9.15 -16.64 -4.53
CA TYR A 66 -8.72 -17.78 -3.72
C TYR A 66 -9.67 -17.92 -2.52
N ASP A 67 -10.05 -19.15 -2.24
CA ASP A 67 -10.68 -19.52 -0.98
C ASP A 67 -9.58 -19.78 0.06
N CYS A 68 -9.62 -19.03 1.15
CA CYS A 68 -8.60 -19.08 2.20
C CYS A 68 -9.26 -19.38 3.53
N THR A 69 -8.61 -20.25 4.33
CA THR A 69 -9.13 -20.63 5.64
C THR A 69 -8.58 -19.70 6.72
N VAL A 70 -9.45 -19.13 7.51
CA VAL A 70 -9.11 -18.32 8.69
C VAL A 70 -8.50 -19.20 9.75
N THR A 71 -7.30 -18.85 10.23
CA THR A 71 -6.58 -19.60 11.27
C THR A 71 -6.69 -18.98 12.65
N GLU A 72 -6.86 -17.66 12.72
CA GLU A 72 -6.96 -16.93 13.98
C GLU A 72 -7.71 -15.63 13.77
N VAL A 73 -8.50 -15.24 14.76
CA VAL A 73 -9.20 -13.94 14.78
C VAL A 73 -9.00 -13.30 16.14
N THR A 74 -8.47 -12.06 16.14
CA THR A 74 -8.30 -11.27 17.37
C THR A 74 -9.06 -9.96 17.26
N ASN A 75 -9.88 -9.63 18.25
CA ASN A 75 -10.61 -8.37 18.32
C ASN A 75 -9.93 -7.41 19.29
N TYR A 76 -9.80 -6.15 18.87
CA TYR A 76 -9.26 -5.04 19.67
C TYR A 76 -10.36 -3.99 19.83
N ASP A 77 -10.94 -3.89 21.04
CA ASP A 77 -11.97 -2.88 21.43
C ASP A 77 -13.18 -2.75 20.50
N ASP A 78 -13.59 -3.83 19.83
CA ASP A 78 -14.64 -3.83 18.81
C ASP A 78 -14.38 -2.80 17.66
N LYS A 79 -13.19 -2.22 17.60
CA LYS A 79 -12.81 -1.23 16.60
C LYS A 79 -11.90 -1.77 15.51
N VAL A 80 -11.06 -2.75 15.85
CA VAL A 80 -10.16 -3.42 14.92
C VAL A 80 -10.29 -4.93 15.07
N ILE A 81 -10.45 -5.61 13.96
CA ILE A 81 -10.33 -7.06 13.88
C ILE A 81 -9.02 -7.41 13.14
N MET A 82 -8.23 -8.25 13.75
CA MET A 82 -7.07 -8.85 13.10
C MET A 82 -7.42 -10.28 12.69
N ILE A 83 -7.16 -10.60 11.42
CA ILE A 83 -7.48 -11.90 10.84
C ILE A 83 -6.21 -12.50 10.26
N ASN A 84 -5.85 -13.68 10.73
CA ASN A 84 -4.84 -14.53 10.15
C ASN A 84 -5.54 -15.61 9.30
N PHE A 85 -5.01 -15.86 8.11
CA PHE A 85 -5.58 -16.87 7.24
C PHE A 85 -4.52 -17.53 6.38
N LYS A 86 -4.74 -18.80 6.06
CA LYS A 86 -3.87 -19.59 5.22
C LYS A 86 -4.14 -19.28 3.75
N ALA A 87 -3.08 -18.98 2.98
CA ALA A 87 -3.17 -18.63 1.57
C ALA A 87 -2.17 -19.45 0.74
N PRO A 88 -2.33 -19.59 -0.59
CA PRO A 88 -1.36 -20.25 -1.42
C PRO A 88 0.03 -19.62 -1.29
N HIS A 89 1.07 -20.42 -1.17
CA HIS A 89 2.46 -20.00 -0.96
C HIS A 89 2.92 -18.88 -1.93
N LYS A 90 2.60 -19.03 -3.23
CA LYS A 90 2.91 -18.01 -4.23
C LYS A 90 2.27 -16.66 -3.89
N LEU A 91 1.02 -16.66 -3.43
CA LEU A 91 0.32 -15.43 -3.06
C LEU A 91 0.97 -14.76 -1.83
N VAL A 92 1.38 -15.55 -0.83
CA VAL A 92 2.10 -15.05 0.34
C VAL A 92 3.40 -14.39 -0.07
N LEU A 93 4.21 -15.02 -0.92
CA LEU A 93 5.45 -14.46 -1.47
C LEU A 93 5.23 -13.14 -2.23
N ASP A 94 4.18 -13.08 -3.04
CA ASP A 94 3.86 -11.90 -3.83
C ASP A 94 3.44 -10.71 -2.95
N LEU A 95 2.88 -10.98 -1.76
CA LEU A 95 2.34 -9.99 -0.83
C LEU A 95 3.30 -9.51 0.27
N VAL A 96 4.55 -9.98 0.29
CA VAL A 96 5.60 -9.51 1.24
C VAL A 96 5.99 -8.05 1.02
N LYS A 97 5.75 -7.51 -0.17
CA LYS A 97 6.26 -6.20 -0.61
C LYS A 97 5.53 -5.04 0.10
N PRO A 98 6.23 -3.93 0.41
CA PRO A 98 5.56 -2.69 0.84
C PRO A 98 4.46 -2.26 -0.13
N GLY A 99 3.33 -1.84 0.42
CA GLY A 99 2.16 -1.44 -0.35
C GLY A 99 1.32 -2.60 -0.88
N SER A 100 1.59 -3.83 -0.45
CA SER A 100 0.75 -4.97 -0.79
C SER A 100 -0.61 -4.89 -0.13
N TYR A 101 -1.65 -5.20 -0.91
CA TYR A 101 -3.03 -5.31 -0.42
C TYR A 101 -3.80 -6.37 -1.20
N ILE A 102 -4.93 -6.77 -0.66
CA ILE A 102 -5.87 -7.71 -1.24
C ILE A 102 -7.28 -7.12 -1.23
N PHE A 103 -8.16 -7.71 -2.02
CA PHE A 103 -9.59 -7.56 -1.81
C PHE A 103 -10.11 -8.79 -1.08
N ILE A 104 -10.87 -8.57 -0.01
CA ILE A 104 -11.43 -9.62 0.84
C ILE A 104 -12.96 -9.54 0.84
N ARG A 105 -13.62 -10.68 0.92
CA ARG A 105 -15.05 -10.85 1.18
C ARG A 105 -15.29 -12.09 2.03
N THR A 106 -16.34 -12.06 2.83
CA THR A 106 -16.70 -13.17 3.75
C THR A 106 -17.53 -14.26 3.07
N ASP A 107 -18.14 -13.96 1.92
CA ASP A 107 -19.08 -14.83 1.25
C ASP A 107 -19.03 -14.58 -0.26
N GLU A 108 -19.09 -15.64 -1.07
CA GLU A 108 -19.14 -15.55 -2.54
C GLU A 108 -20.32 -14.71 -3.06
N ASN A 109 -21.44 -14.71 -2.34
CA ASN A 109 -22.63 -13.94 -2.67
C ASN A 109 -22.52 -12.45 -2.33
N ASN A 110 -21.44 -12.03 -1.68
CA ASN A 110 -21.17 -10.62 -1.40
C ASN A 110 -20.61 -9.90 -2.64
N TYR A 111 -21.37 -8.96 -3.15
CA TYR A 111 -20.95 -8.12 -4.32
C TYR A 111 -19.84 -7.12 -3.97
N PHE A 112 -19.45 -7.00 -2.71
CA PHE A 112 -18.55 -5.95 -2.26
C PHE A 112 -17.22 -6.52 -1.78
N ASP A 113 -16.21 -6.34 -2.59
CA ASP A 113 -14.82 -6.53 -2.17
C ASP A 113 -14.38 -5.38 -1.25
N ILE A 114 -13.60 -5.71 -0.24
CA ILE A 114 -13.02 -4.76 0.72
C ILE A 114 -11.51 -4.72 0.46
N PRO A 115 -10.94 -3.60 0.00
CA PRO A 115 -9.49 -3.47 -0.15
C PRO A 115 -8.84 -3.35 1.23
N ILE A 116 -7.95 -4.28 1.57
CA ILE A 116 -7.28 -4.33 2.86
C ILE A 116 -5.79 -4.51 2.64
N SER A 117 -5.00 -3.67 3.30
CA SER A 117 -3.54 -3.78 3.30
C SER A 117 -3.06 -5.02 4.03
N ILE A 118 -2.01 -5.65 3.52
CA ILE A 118 -1.32 -6.71 4.23
C ILE A 118 -0.52 -6.08 5.37
N MET A 119 -0.68 -6.63 6.57
CA MET A 119 0.09 -6.28 7.74
C MET A 119 1.31 -7.18 7.90
N ASN A 120 1.12 -8.48 7.79
CA ASN A 120 2.20 -9.46 7.85
C ASN A 120 2.04 -10.57 6.81
N SER A 121 3.17 -11.14 6.39
CA SER A 121 3.25 -12.30 5.50
C SER A 121 4.26 -13.26 6.09
N ASP A 122 3.78 -14.35 6.66
CA ASP A 122 4.58 -15.46 7.16
C ASP A 122 4.74 -16.49 6.03
N ILE A 123 5.92 -16.48 5.41
CA ILE A 123 6.23 -17.31 4.25
C ILE A 123 6.38 -18.77 4.65
N ASP A 124 6.90 -19.04 5.84
CA ASP A 124 7.22 -20.40 6.30
C ASP A 124 5.95 -21.19 6.63
N ASN A 125 4.91 -20.50 7.10
CA ASN A 125 3.63 -21.10 7.48
C ASN A 125 2.50 -20.85 6.46
N ASP A 126 2.76 -20.11 5.39
CA ASP A 126 1.77 -19.70 4.39
C ASP A 126 0.60 -18.88 4.98
N ILE A 127 0.90 -18.01 5.95
CA ILE A 127 -0.10 -17.20 6.65
C ILE A 127 0.03 -15.73 6.24
N LEU A 128 -1.11 -15.12 5.95
CA LEU A 128 -1.27 -13.69 5.79
C LEU A 128 -2.04 -13.11 6.97
N THR A 129 -1.59 -11.95 7.44
CA THR A 129 -2.26 -11.19 8.50
C THR A 129 -2.78 -9.87 7.95
N VAL A 130 -4.01 -9.55 8.25
CA VAL A 130 -4.63 -8.25 7.98
C VAL A 130 -5.24 -7.68 9.25
N ALA A 131 -5.21 -6.36 9.40
CA ALA A 131 -5.95 -5.64 10.43
C ALA A 131 -6.98 -4.73 9.76
N VAL A 132 -8.21 -4.79 10.22
CA VAL A 132 -9.35 -4.10 9.62
C VAL A 132 -10.05 -3.23 10.63
N GLU A 133 -10.09 -1.92 10.39
CA GLU A 133 -10.86 -0.99 11.22
C GLU A 133 -12.35 -1.05 10.87
N MET A 134 -13.18 -1.14 11.90
CA MET A 134 -14.63 -1.19 11.77
C MET A 134 -15.22 0.19 11.54
N ARG A 135 -15.36 0.59 10.27
CA ARG A 135 -15.83 1.93 9.89
C ARG A 135 -17.17 1.97 9.17
N GLY A 136 -17.64 0.89 8.64
CA GLY A 136 -18.84 0.93 7.81
C GLY A 136 -19.43 -0.42 7.45
N VAL A 137 -20.48 -0.39 6.65
CA VAL A 137 -21.28 -1.58 6.30
C VAL A 137 -20.44 -2.74 5.77
N LYS A 138 -19.39 -2.44 5.00
CA LYS A 138 -18.52 -3.48 4.41
C LYS A 138 -17.64 -4.14 5.48
N THR A 139 -16.91 -3.34 6.26
CA THR A 139 -15.97 -3.84 7.27
C THR A 139 -16.70 -4.51 8.43
N ASN A 140 -17.88 -4.01 8.83
CA ASN A 140 -18.68 -4.61 9.89
C ASN A 140 -19.12 -6.06 9.57
N ARG A 141 -19.12 -6.47 8.31
CA ARG A 141 -19.39 -7.87 7.94
C ARG A 141 -18.28 -8.82 8.37
N LEU A 142 -17.05 -8.32 8.50
CA LEU A 142 -15.90 -9.11 8.95
C LEU A 142 -15.94 -9.39 10.47
N LEU A 143 -16.74 -8.64 11.25
CA LEU A 143 -16.87 -8.87 12.70
C LEU A 143 -17.36 -10.28 13.07
N ASN A 144 -18.11 -10.90 12.18
CA ASN A 144 -18.65 -12.23 12.41
C ASN A 144 -17.73 -13.37 11.93
N THR A 145 -16.56 -13.01 11.36
CA THR A 145 -15.58 -14.00 10.89
C THR A 145 -15.03 -14.80 12.06
N LYS A 146 -14.98 -16.12 11.91
CA LYS A 146 -14.50 -17.06 12.93
C LYS A 146 -13.35 -17.90 12.39
N GLU A 147 -12.58 -18.47 13.31
CA GLU A 147 -11.58 -19.47 13.00
C GLU A 147 -12.21 -20.68 12.28
N ASN A 148 -11.46 -21.25 11.35
CA ASN A 148 -11.85 -22.35 10.46
C ASN A 148 -12.97 -22.00 9.45
N GLU A 149 -13.40 -20.76 9.35
CA GLU A 149 -14.27 -20.32 8.26
C GLU A 149 -13.44 -19.98 7.00
N ASN A 150 -14.08 -20.04 5.85
CA ASN A 150 -13.47 -19.61 4.59
C ASN A 150 -13.77 -18.14 4.32
N ILE A 151 -12.77 -17.46 3.83
CA ILE A 151 -12.85 -16.11 3.28
C ILE A 151 -12.38 -16.12 1.83
N VAL A 152 -12.97 -15.28 1.01
CA VAL A 152 -12.63 -15.16 -0.40
C VAL A 152 -11.70 -13.97 -0.59
N ILE A 153 -10.54 -14.22 -1.21
CA ILE A 153 -9.50 -13.21 -1.42
C ILE A 153 -9.20 -13.07 -2.90
N ARG A 154 -9.05 -11.85 -3.37
CA ARG A 154 -8.55 -11.55 -4.71
C ARG A 154 -7.28 -10.72 -4.62
N GLY A 155 -6.23 -11.15 -5.30
CA GLY A 155 -4.91 -10.49 -5.29
C GLY A 155 -3.88 -11.25 -6.13
N PRO A 156 -2.62 -10.84 -6.03
CA PRO A 156 -2.04 -9.74 -5.23
C PRO A 156 -2.21 -8.35 -5.87
N TYR A 157 -2.18 -7.29 -5.06
CA TYR A 157 -2.10 -5.90 -5.49
C TYR A 157 -0.97 -5.20 -4.75
N TRP A 158 -0.31 -4.18 -5.37
CA TRP A 158 0.93 -3.62 -4.82
C TRP A 158 0.96 -2.09 -4.73
N ASN A 159 -0.08 -1.40 -5.13
CA ASN A 159 -0.10 0.07 -5.14
C ASN A 159 -0.77 0.68 -3.91
N GLY A 160 -0.59 0.06 -2.74
CA GLY A 160 -1.08 0.55 -1.45
C GLY A 160 -0.22 1.63 -0.80
N VAL A 161 0.90 2.02 -1.44
CA VAL A 161 1.77 3.12 -0.99
C VAL A 161 2.19 3.99 -2.16
N PHE A 162 2.33 5.29 -1.91
CA PHE A 162 3.02 6.22 -2.79
C PHE A 162 4.49 6.32 -2.41
N GLY A 163 5.35 6.55 -3.41
CA GLY A 163 6.79 6.65 -3.18
C GLY A 163 7.47 5.29 -2.94
N LEU A 164 6.97 4.21 -3.54
CA LEU A 164 7.58 2.88 -3.43
C LEU A 164 9.06 2.87 -3.87
N LYS A 165 9.45 3.70 -4.85
CA LYS A 165 10.85 3.87 -5.23
C LYS A 165 11.68 4.45 -4.09
N ASN A 166 11.13 5.42 -3.36
CA ASN A 166 11.79 6.06 -2.23
C ASN A 166 12.04 5.05 -1.12
N ILE A 167 11.05 4.17 -0.81
CA ILE A 167 11.23 3.07 0.15
C ILE A 167 12.37 2.14 -0.31
N LYS A 168 12.38 1.77 -1.58
CA LYS A 168 13.39 0.86 -2.15
C LYS A 168 14.80 1.45 -2.17
N ALA A 169 14.93 2.76 -2.25
CA ALA A 169 16.20 3.48 -2.30
C ALA A 169 16.89 3.59 -0.93
N GLN A 170 16.16 3.36 0.19
CA GLN A 170 16.74 3.47 1.52
C GLN A 170 17.62 2.24 1.83
N ASN A 171 18.91 2.47 2.07
CA ASN A 171 19.88 1.43 2.43
C ASN A 171 20.90 2.01 3.40
N ASN A 172 21.10 1.37 4.56
CA ASN A 172 22.06 1.77 5.60
C ASN A 172 21.93 3.23 6.03
N LYS A 173 20.70 3.73 6.16
CA LYS A 173 20.37 5.10 6.54
C LYS A 173 19.60 5.15 7.85
N LYS A 174 19.50 6.36 8.42
CA LYS A 174 18.52 6.67 9.45
C LYS A 174 17.24 7.10 8.79
N VAL A 175 16.12 6.56 9.24
CA VAL A 175 14.80 6.80 8.63
C VAL A 175 13.75 7.01 9.71
N LEU A 176 12.79 7.89 9.45
CA LEU A 176 11.65 8.12 10.33
C LEU A 176 10.39 7.49 9.74
N VAL A 177 9.64 6.79 10.56
CA VAL A 177 8.31 6.28 10.24
C VAL A 177 7.30 6.94 11.17
N LEU A 178 6.28 7.56 10.63
CA LEU A 178 5.16 8.14 11.36
C LEU A 178 3.91 7.32 11.03
N ALA A 179 3.27 6.74 12.03
CA ALA A 179 2.06 5.95 11.79
C ALA A 179 0.96 6.30 12.78
N ARG A 180 -0.30 6.34 12.29
CA ARG A 180 -1.47 6.65 13.10
C ARG A 180 -2.65 5.73 12.80
N GLY A 181 -3.28 5.25 13.86
CA GLY A 181 -4.48 4.43 13.80
C GLY A 181 -4.29 3.17 12.97
N ILE A 182 -5.20 2.90 12.05
CA ILE A 182 -5.10 1.71 11.17
C ILE A 182 -3.88 1.74 10.24
N GLY A 183 -3.21 2.89 10.10
CA GLY A 183 -1.94 3.01 9.38
C GLY A 183 -0.81 2.15 9.97
N LEU A 184 -0.94 1.71 11.22
CA LEU A 184 -0.01 0.76 11.82
C LEU A 184 0.05 -0.57 11.04
N ALA A 185 -1.03 -0.99 10.39
CA ALA A 185 -1.04 -2.22 9.60
C ALA A 185 -0.17 -2.11 8.31
N PRO A 186 -0.43 -1.20 7.36
CA PRO A 186 0.38 -1.07 6.14
C PRO A 186 1.81 -0.59 6.38
N MET A 187 2.12 -0.02 7.55
CA MET A 187 3.47 0.33 7.98
C MET A 187 4.37 -0.90 8.12
N MET A 188 3.85 -2.04 8.57
CA MET A 188 4.66 -3.22 8.92
C MET A 188 5.51 -3.75 7.74
N PRO A 189 4.97 -3.97 6.52
CA PRO A 189 5.81 -4.37 5.38
C PRO A 189 6.87 -3.31 4.99
N VAL A 190 6.61 -2.03 5.26
CA VAL A 190 7.59 -0.96 5.04
C VAL A 190 8.73 -1.06 6.06
N ILE A 191 8.43 -1.20 7.34
CA ILE A 191 9.43 -1.40 8.41
C ILE A 191 10.29 -2.63 8.09
N ARG A 192 9.68 -3.78 7.81
CA ARG A 192 10.40 -4.99 7.41
C ARG A 192 11.38 -4.71 6.26
N ARG A 193 10.92 -4.02 5.22
CA ARG A 193 11.77 -3.67 4.08
C ARG A 193 12.91 -2.73 4.45
N LEU A 194 12.65 -1.72 5.27
CA LEU A 194 13.67 -0.77 5.71
C LEU A 194 14.76 -1.46 6.55
N ILE A 195 14.36 -2.26 7.53
CA ILE A 195 15.30 -3.00 8.41
C ILE A 195 16.10 -4.02 7.61
N SER A 196 15.47 -4.79 6.71
CA SER A 196 16.19 -5.76 5.87
C SER A 196 17.27 -5.13 4.98
N LYS A 197 17.29 -3.80 4.86
CA LYS A 197 18.30 -3.03 4.13
C LYS A 197 19.27 -2.27 5.04
N GLY A 198 19.34 -2.66 6.31
CA GLY A 198 20.29 -2.12 7.28
C GLY A 198 19.96 -0.70 7.74
N ASN A 199 18.75 -0.20 7.51
CA ASN A 199 18.37 1.11 7.99
C ASN A 199 18.10 1.08 9.49
N LYS A 200 18.48 2.16 10.20
CA LYS A 200 18.06 2.43 11.57
C LYS A 200 16.73 3.16 11.54
N VAL A 201 15.70 2.54 12.09
CA VAL A 201 14.32 3.03 12.01
C VAL A 201 13.90 3.61 13.35
N THR A 202 13.56 4.90 13.38
CA THR A 202 12.77 5.51 14.44
C THR A 202 11.30 5.47 14.03
N ALA A 203 10.42 4.88 14.85
CA ALA A 203 8.99 4.77 14.60
C ALA A 203 8.22 5.59 15.64
N ALA A 204 7.55 6.66 15.21
CA ALA A 204 6.62 7.41 16.04
C ALA A 204 5.19 6.95 15.76
N LEU A 205 4.56 6.38 16.76
CA LEU A 205 3.29 5.69 16.66
C LEU A 205 2.21 6.41 17.47
N ASP A 206 1.10 6.69 16.83
CA ASP A 206 -0.12 7.23 17.41
C ASP A 206 -1.21 6.17 17.27
N ILE A 207 -1.53 5.50 18.36
CA ILE A 207 -2.50 4.40 18.34
C ILE A 207 -3.95 4.87 18.24
N GLU A 208 -4.21 6.17 18.46
CA GLU A 208 -5.60 6.68 18.39
C GLU A 208 -6.27 6.38 17.03
N PRO A 209 -7.53 5.99 17.06
CA PRO A 209 -8.52 6.03 18.15
C PRO A 209 -8.64 4.70 18.93
N PHE A 210 -7.64 3.84 18.90
CA PHE A 210 -7.64 2.55 19.56
C PHE A 210 -7.08 2.67 20.98
N SER A 211 -7.45 1.76 21.88
CA SER A 211 -6.93 1.71 23.26
C SER A 211 -5.69 0.84 23.39
N GLU A 212 -5.45 -0.05 22.43
CA GLU A 212 -4.33 -0.97 22.40
C GLU A 212 -3.58 -0.91 21.07
N ASN A 213 -2.26 -1.16 21.14
CA ASN A 213 -1.43 -1.25 19.96
C ASN A 213 -1.51 -2.67 19.35
N PHE A 214 -2.41 -2.87 18.40
CA PHE A 214 -2.59 -4.17 17.73
C PHE A 214 -1.34 -4.61 16.92
N ALA A 215 -0.38 -3.72 16.66
CA ALA A 215 0.86 -4.03 15.96
C ALA A 215 2.01 -4.43 16.90
N ASP A 216 1.86 -4.30 18.21
CA ASP A 216 2.95 -4.44 19.19
C ASP A 216 3.67 -5.78 19.09
N LYS A 217 2.95 -6.89 18.99
CA LYS A 217 3.52 -8.24 18.83
C LYS A 217 4.49 -8.34 17.65
N PHE A 218 4.17 -7.68 16.52
CA PHE A 218 5.01 -7.70 15.31
C PHE A 218 6.17 -6.70 15.39
N LEU A 219 5.96 -5.57 16.08
CA LEU A 219 7.00 -4.56 16.25
C LEU A 219 8.14 -5.06 17.12
N GLN A 220 7.84 -5.89 18.13
CA GLN A 220 8.85 -6.51 19.02
C GLN A 220 9.81 -7.47 18.31
N GLU A 221 9.49 -7.92 17.09
CA GLU A 221 10.39 -8.74 16.28
C GLU A 221 11.56 -7.94 15.67
N TYR A 222 11.52 -6.60 15.75
CA TYR A 222 12.49 -5.72 15.12
C TYR A 222 13.20 -4.83 16.11
N ASP A 223 14.48 -4.53 15.83
CA ASP A 223 15.25 -3.52 16.56
C ASP A 223 14.84 -2.12 16.08
N LEU A 224 13.91 -1.50 16.82
CA LEU A 224 13.29 -0.20 16.50
C LEU A 224 13.42 0.76 17.68
N ASP A 225 13.66 2.03 17.39
CA ASP A 225 13.43 3.12 18.34
C ASP A 225 11.96 3.55 18.28
N ILE A 226 11.13 3.00 19.17
CA ILE A 226 9.68 3.25 19.18
C ILE A 226 9.37 4.42 20.12
N LYS A 227 8.58 5.37 19.60
CA LYS A 227 8.04 6.53 20.32
C LYS A 227 6.50 6.52 20.20
N GLU A 228 5.80 6.08 21.24
CA GLU A 228 4.32 6.06 21.22
C GLU A 228 3.76 7.32 21.86
N LYS A 229 3.16 8.17 21.06
CA LYS A 229 2.54 9.46 21.44
C LYS A 229 1.56 9.92 20.37
N VAL A 230 0.63 10.77 20.78
CA VAL A 230 -0.31 11.44 19.87
C VAL A 230 0.44 12.32 18.87
N LEU A 231 0.26 12.05 17.58
CA LEU A 231 0.88 12.80 16.48
C LEU A 231 -0.01 13.92 15.95
N ILE A 232 -1.32 13.73 15.97
CA ILE A 232 -2.32 14.69 15.48
C ILE A 232 -3.31 15.04 16.59
N GLU A 233 -3.50 16.31 16.87
CA GLU A 233 -4.55 16.83 17.74
C GLU A 233 -5.32 17.95 17.02
N LYS A 234 -6.66 17.90 17.05
CA LYS A 234 -7.55 18.88 16.38
C LYS A 234 -7.20 19.10 14.90
N GLY A 235 -6.75 18.04 14.22
CA GLY A 235 -6.40 18.07 12.80
C GLY A 235 -5.05 18.72 12.48
N LYS A 236 -4.16 18.89 13.46
CA LYS A 236 -2.82 19.46 13.30
C LYS A 236 -1.75 18.62 13.98
N LEU A 237 -0.52 18.66 13.46
CA LEU A 237 0.63 18.06 14.13
C LEU A 237 0.79 18.62 15.54
N THR A 238 0.94 17.71 16.50
CA THR A 238 1.30 18.10 17.87
C THR A 238 2.72 18.64 17.93
N GLU A 239 3.05 19.43 18.95
CA GLU A 239 4.42 19.90 19.16
C GLU A 239 5.40 18.72 19.34
N TYR A 240 4.94 17.63 19.95
CA TYR A 240 5.73 16.40 20.04
C TYR A 240 6.07 15.83 18.65
N ALA A 241 5.08 15.73 17.75
CA ALA A 241 5.31 15.25 16.39
C ALA A 241 6.31 16.14 15.62
N LYS A 242 6.22 17.45 15.78
CA LYS A 242 7.17 18.40 15.20
C LYS A 242 8.57 18.26 15.75
N VAL A 243 8.70 18.04 17.07
CA VAL A 243 10.01 17.81 17.74
C VAL A 243 10.64 16.54 17.18
N ILE A 244 9.91 15.42 17.14
CA ILE A 244 10.49 14.15 16.69
C ILE A 244 10.91 14.20 15.21
N ILE A 245 10.15 14.92 14.36
CA ILE A 245 10.55 15.17 12.97
C ILE A 245 11.86 15.95 12.92
N ARG A 246 11.97 17.09 13.63
CA ARG A 246 13.20 17.89 13.67
C ARG A 246 14.39 17.12 14.19
N ASP A 247 14.21 16.40 15.28
CA ASP A 247 15.30 15.65 15.93
C ASP A 247 15.79 14.53 15.00
N SER A 248 14.89 13.80 14.35
CA SER A 248 15.26 12.78 13.36
C SER A 248 16.02 13.37 12.17
N LEU A 249 15.59 14.52 11.66
CA LEU A 249 16.27 15.21 10.56
C LEU A 249 17.66 15.73 10.99
N ASN A 250 17.78 16.27 12.20
CA ASN A 250 19.05 16.73 12.76
C ASN A 250 20.01 15.57 13.02
N ASP A 251 19.47 14.39 13.34
CA ASP A 251 20.25 13.14 13.50
C ASP A 251 20.65 12.51 12.16
N GLY A 252 20.24 13.13 11.04
CA GLY A 252 20.65 12.76 9.68
C GLY A 252 19.66 11.89 8.92
N ALA A 253 18.40 11.79 9.35
CA ALA A 253 17.36 11.21 8.50
C ALA A 253 17.06 12.14 7.32
N ASP A 254 16.96 11.58 6.12
CA ASP A 254 16.60 12.28 4.88
C ASP A 254 15.34 11.69 4.24
N TYR A 255 14.68 10.79 4.93
CA TYR A 255 13.50 10.08 4.47
C TYR A 255 12.48 9.86 5.59
N ILE A 256 11.20 10.11 5.27
CA ILE A 256 10.07 9.87 6.16
C ILE A 256 9.01 9.03 5.45
N HIS A 257 8.58 7.94 6.09
CA HIS A 257 7.38 7.20 5.70
C HIS A 257 6.20 7.60 6.59
N ILE A 258 5.04 7.89 5.97
CA ILE A 258 3.85 8.35 6.67
C ILE A 258 2.71 7.36 6.43
N ALA A 259 2.21 6.73 7.50
CA ALA A 259 1.14 5.74 7.44
C ALA A 259 -0.06 6.18 8.28
N GLY A 260 -1.22 6.32 7.64
CA GLY A 260 -2.46 6.76 8.30
C GLY A 260 -3.32 7.63 7.39
N ALA A 261 -4.15 8.46 7.99
CA ALA A 261 -5.04 9.35 7.25
C ALA A 261 -4.27 10.47 6.51
N ASP A 262 -4.81 10.95 5.38
CA ASP A 262 -4.19 11.96 4.53
C ASP A 262 -3.82 13.24 5.28
N ILE A 263 -4.59 13.60 6.33
CA ILE A 263 -4.31 14.79 7.14
C ILE A 263 -2.92 14.74 7.79
N LEU A 264 -2.47 13.58 8.25
CA LEU A 264 -1.11 13.41 8.78
C LEU A 264 -0.07 13.69 7.70
N THR A 265 -0.31 13.18 6.49
CA THR A 265 0.60 13.38 5.35
C THR A 265 0.69 14.85 4.95
N TYR A 266 -0.45 15.54 4.82
CA TYR A 266 -0.47 16.96 4.45
C TYR A 266 0.18 17.84 5.50
N ASP A 267 -0.11 17.62 6.78
CA ASP A 267 0.49 18.41 7.86
C ASP A 267 2.01 18.19 7.98
N VAL A 268 2.50 16.97 7.73
CA VAL A 268 3.96 16.72 7.66
C VAL A 268 4.59 17.47 6.49
N ILE A 269 3.96 17.43 5.30
CA ILE A 269 4.47 18.17 4.13
C ILE A 269 4.50 19.67 4.40
N ASP A 270 3.44 20.22 4.96
CA ASP A 270 3.36 21.64 5.26
C ASP A 270 4.38 22.05 6.33
N TYR A 271 4.57 21.23 7.36
CA TYR A 271 5.58 21.46 8.36
C TYR A 271 7.02 21.40 7.81
N LEU A 272 7.33 20.44 6.93
CA LEU A 272 8.63 20.38 6.27
C LEU A 272 8.93 21.65 5.45
N LYS A 273 7.93 22.19 4.74
CA LYS A 273 8.03 23.48 4.03
C LYS A 273 8.26 24.64 5.00
N GLU A 274 7.51 24.67 6.11
CA GLU A 274 7.65 25.73 7.14
C GLU A 274 9.09 25.80 7.68
N ILE A 275 9.74 24.66 7.88
CA ILE A 275 11.12 24.59 8.38
C ILE A 275 12.19 24.55 7.28
N GLY A 276 11.80 24.75 6.00
CA GLY A 276 12.71 24.83 4.85
C GLY A 276 13.39 23.49 4.51
N ARG A 277 12.72 22.36 4.73
CA ARG A 277 13.23 21.01 4.48
C ARG A 277 12.45 20.30 3.35
N ASP A 278 12.29 20.98 2.22
CA ASP A 278 11.69 20.42 1.01
C ASP A 278 12.56 19.32 0.34
N ASP A 279 13.79 19.16 0.81
CA ASP A 279 14.75 18.15 0.38
C ASP A 279 14.41 16.74 0.90
N VAL A 280 13.59 16.63 1.95
CA VAL A 280 13.26 15.36 2.58
C VAL A 280 12.43 14.48 1.64
N THR A 281 12.92 13.27 1.43
CA THR A 281 12.23 12.28 0.61
C THR A 281 11.06 11.66 1.37
N LEU A 282 9.88 11.58 0.75
CA LEU A 282 8.66 11.08 1.38
C LEU A 282 8.12 9.82 0.71
N SER A 283 7.42 9.02 1.49
CA SER A 283 6.44 8.03 1.03
C SER A 283 5.25 7.99 1.98
N CYS A 284 4.09 7.59 1.48
CA CYS A 284 2.90 7.51 2.33
C CYS A 284 1.92 6.41 1.86
N CYS A 285 0.94 6.08 2.70
CA CYS A 285 -0.15 5.19 2.33
C CYS A 285 -0.97 5.75 1.17
N ASN A 286 -1.44 4.86 0.30
CA ASN A 286 -2.38 5.20 -0.76
C ASN A 286 -3.81 5.04 -0.23
N ASN A 287 -4.43 6.13 0.20
CA ASN A 287 -5.79 6.15 0.77
C ASN A 287 -6.89 6.36 -0.29
N PHE A 288 -6.57 6.29 -1.57
CA PHE A 288 -7.58 6.40 -2.63
C PHE A 288 -8.57 5.25 -2.58
N LYS A 289 -9.81 5.54 -2.96
CA LYS A 289 -10.88 4.54 -3.01
C LYS A 289 -10.54 3.45 -4.03
N MET A 290 -10.15 2.28 -3.57
CA MET A 290 -9.92 1.11 -4.41
C MET A 290 -11.22 0.33 -4.57
N CYS A 291 -11.63 0.10 -5.83
CA CYS A 291 -12.84 -0.67 -6.14
C CYS A 291 -12.49 -1.91 -6.98
N CYS A 292 -11.88 -1.75 -8.16
CA CYS A 292 -11.50 -2.90 -8.99
C CYS A 292 -10.02 -3.29 -8.84
N GLY A 293 -9.13 -2.35 -8.51
CA GLY A 293 -7.68 -2.56 -8.50
C GLY A 293 -7.06 -2.69 -9.92
N GLU A 294 -7.88 -2.65 -10.97
CA GLU A 294 -7.48 -2.94 -12.36
C GLU A 294 -7.47 -1.71 -13.29
N GLY A 295 -7.70 -0.51 -12.73
CA GLY A 295 -7.73 0.75 -13.50
C GLY A 295 -8.99 0.99 -14.33
N ILE A 296 -9.98 0.09 -14.30
CA ILE A 296 -11.14 0.11 -15.21
C ILE A 296 -12.30 0.94 -14.66
N CYS A 297 -12.62 0.79 -13.36
CA CYS A 297 -13.85 1.36 -12.78
C CYS A 297 -13.80 2.88 -12.54
N GLY A 298 -12.64 3.51 -12.62
CA GLY A 298 -12.47 4.94 -12.40
C GLY A 298 -12.54 5.42 -10.94
N ALA A 299 -12.83 4.56 -9.96
CA ALA A 299 -13.02 4.96 -8.55
C ALA A 299 -11.77 5.62 -7.93
N CYS A 300 -10.57 5.18 -8.33
CA CYS A 300 -9.29 5.72 -7.87
C CYS A 300 -8.69 6.76 -8.83
N THR A 301 -9.50 7.37 -9.70
CA THR A 301 -9.03 8.30 -10.72
C THR A 301 -9.01 9.73 -10.19
N ALA A 302 -7.90 10.44 -10.39
CA ALA A 302 -7.83 11.87 -10.20
C ALA A 302 -7.47 12.57 -11.51
N ARG A 303 -8.02 13.78 -11.68
CA ARG A 303 -7.76 14.64 -12.82
C ARG A 303 -6.85 15.79 -12.40
N PHE A 304 -5.83 16.02 -13.19
CA PHE A 304 -4.86 17.10 -12.98
C PHE A 304 -4.97 18.12 -14.10
N SER A 305 -4.36 19.28 -13.94
CA SER A 305 -4.26 20.32 -14.97
C SER A 305 -3.65 19.74 -16.26
N GLY A 306 -4.09 20.26 -17.42
CA GLY A 306 -3.63 19.78 -18.74
C GLY A 306 -4.24 18.42 -19.15
N HIS A 307 -5.47 18.13 -18.70
CA HIS A 307 -6.21 16.90 -19.03
C HIS A 307 -5.51 15.59 -18.63
N LYS A 308 -4.50 15.65 -17.74
CA LYS A 308 -3.84 14.45 -17.21
C LYS A 308 -4.79 13.70 -16.26
N VAL A 309 -4.90 12.39 -16.47
CA VAL A 309 -5.69 11.50 -15.62
C VAL A 309 -4.77 10.44 -15.05
N LYS A 310 -4.74 10.33 -13.71
CA LYS A 310 -4.01 9.26 -13.02
C LYS A 310 -4.98 8.24 -12.43
N ARG A 311 -4.58 6.97 -12.48
CA ARG A 311 -5.32 5.84 -11.92
C ARG A 311 -4.52 5.25 -10.77
N PHE A 312 -4.77 5.69 -9.55
CA PHE A 312 -3.96 5.38 -8.38
C PHE A 312 -3.93 3.91 -7.94
N CYS A 313 -4.71 3.05 -8.55
CA CYS A 313 -4.53 1.60 -8.39
C CYS A 313 -3.50 1.00 -9.36
N LYS A 314 -2.96 1.78 -10.30
CA LYS A 314 -1.96 1.33 -11.30
C LYS A 314 -0.68 2.17 -11.32
N GLU A 315 -0.74 3.43 -10.87
CA GLU A 315 0.37 4.40 -10.91
C GLU A 315 1.02 4.60 -9.53
#